data_5b648bd59d037a3956b2858454ee479d
#
_entry.id   5b648bd59d037a3956b2858454ee479d
#
_cell.length_a   1.000
_cell.length_b   1.000
_cell.length_c   1.000
_cell.angle_alpha   90.00
_cell.angle_beta   90.00
_cell.angle_gamma   90.00
#
_symmetry.space_group_name_H-M   'P 1'
#
loop_
_entity.id
_entity.type
_entity.pdbx_description
1 polymer ?
#
loop_
_entity_poly.entity_id
_entity_poly.type
_entity_poly.pdbx_seq_one_letter_code
_entity_poly.pdbx_strand_id
1 'polypeptide(L)'
;MKVFIDLFCGLGGASSAVLERKDWKMIRIDNNPELIPHVHGMICTDLAQVQDAWVIIQAQLQGATEPIDEIFLWMSPPCNQFSLANPNRPDYPDLELVKACRQYKQLIEAFTLEHKIKFHYLIENVKGAIEWFNHTLGFPWHQRIGPIYLWGDAPWIDFKDADEREHKKDFNKGSRSLRANVRAMVPWAVSNALLNAIEYQTSLEDWI
;
A
#
# COMPACT_ATOMS: atom_id res chain seq x y z
N MET A 1 2.22 -3.83 19.66
CA MET A 1 1.37 -4.17 18.48
C MET A 1 1.97 -3.63 17.19
N LYS A 2 1.62 -4.19 16.02
CA LYS A 2 2.05 -3.69 14.70
C LYS A 2 0.91 -2.93 14.00
N VAL A 3 1.24 -1.96 13.14
CA VAL A 3 0.25 -1.17 12.40
C VAL A 3 0.53 -1.25 10.90
N PHE A 4 -0.48 -1.62 10.12
CA PHE A 4 -0.46 -1.58 8.66
C PHE A 4 -1.25 -0.35 8.18
N ILE A 5 -0.59 0.56 7.52
CA ILE A 5 -1.21 1.75 6.92
C ILE A 5 -1.33 1.50 5.42
N ASP A 6 -2.56 1.45 4.90
CA ASP A 6 -2.90 1.19 3.49
C ASP A 6 -3.49 2.45 2.88
N LEU A 7 -2.65 3.23 2.18
CA LEU A 7 -3.07 4.46 1.49
C LEU A 7 -3.40 4.16 0.02
N PHE A 8 -4.46 4.76 -0.47
CA PHE A 8 -5.11 4.44 -1.75
C PHE A 8 -5.57 2.99 -1.74
N CYS A 9 -6.22 2.58 -0.64
CA CYS A 9 -6.45 1.17 -0.33
C CYS A 9 -7.38 0.45 -1.32
N GLY A 10 -8.16 1.18 -2.13
CA GLY A 10 -9.14 0.57 -3.02
C GLY A 10 -10.03 -0.42 -2.28
N LEU A 11 -10.12 -1.65 -2.75
CA LEU A 11 -10.86 -2.73 -2.09
C LEU A 11 -10.07 -3.43 -0.95
N GLY A 12 -8.96 -2.84 -0.50
CA GLY A 12 -8.17 -3.33 0.63
C GLY A 12 -7.37 -4.59 0.35
N GLY A 13 -6.98 -4.80 -0.91
CA GLY A 13 -6.24 -6.00 -1.31
C GLY A 13 -4.88 -6.13 -0.63
N ALA A 14 -4.10 -5.05 -0.58
CA ALA A 14 -2.77 -5.03 0.03
C ALA A 14 -2.79 -5.35 1.52
N SER A 15 -3.83 -4.94 2.23
CA SER A 15 -4.02 -5.18 3.67
C SER A 15 -4.98 -6.35 3.98
N SER A 16 -5.35 -7.17 2.98
CA SER A 16 -6.36 -8.22 3.17
C SER A 16 -5.92 -9.33 4.13
N ALA A 17 -4.65 -9.74 4.09
CA ALA A 17 -4.13 -10.76 4.99
C ALA A 17 -3.92 -10.27 6.43
N VAL A 18 -3.90 -8.95 6.66
CA VAL A 18 -3.82 -8.37 8.01
C VAL A 18 -5.04 -8.72 8.86
N LEU A 19 -6.22 -8.94 8.23
CA LEU A 19 -7.43 -9.36 8.91
C LEU A 19 -7.29 -10.69 9.69
N GLU A 20 -6.32 -11.51 9.31
CA GLU A 20 -6.04 -12.80 9.93
C GLU A 20 -4.96 -12.73 11.02
N ARG A 21 -4.39 -11.55 11.25
CA ARG A 21 -3.29 -11.29 12.20
C ARG A 21 -3.79 -10.54 13.44
N LYS A 22 -3.73 -11.16 14.61
CA LYS A 22 -4.28 -10.61 15.87
C LYS A 22 -3.46 -9.45 16.45
N ASP A 23 -2.18 -9.41 16.15
CA ASP A 23 -1.20 -8.42 16.64
C ASP A 23 -1.06 -7.20 15.71
N TRP A 24 -1.83 -7.18 14.61
CA TRP A 24 -1.84 -6.09 13.67
C TRP A 24 -3.12 -5.25 13.76
N LYS A 25 -2.96 -3.93 13.73
CA LYS A 25 -4.03 -2.94 13.48
C LYS A 25 -3.94 -2.44 12.04
N MET A 26 -5.08 -2.14 11.43
CA MET A 26 -5.12 -1.54 10.09
C MET A 26 -5.61 -0.10 10.14
N ILE A 27 -5.00 0.74 9.28
CA ILE A 27 -5.50 2.07 8.93
C ILE A 27 -5.63 2.07 7.40
N ARG A 28 -6.87 2.09 6.89
CA ARG A 28 -7.19 2.08 5.46
C ARG A 28 -7.74 3.41 5.03
N ILE A 29 -7.16 4.02 4.01
CA ILE A 29 -7.56 5.34 3.53
C ILE A 29 -7.71 5.32 2.01
N ASP A 30 -8.84 5.85 1.52
CA ASP A 30 -9.11 6.10 0.11
C ASP A 30 -10.04 7.29 -0.03
N ASN A 31 -10.06 7.95 -1.19
CA ASN A 31 -10.95 9.09 -1.44
C ASN A 31 -12.28 8.69 -2.11
N ASN A 32 -12.46 7.42 -2.47
CA ASN A 32 -13.68 6.96 -3.13
C ASN A 32 -14.74 6.50 -2.11
N PRO A 33 -15.82 7.28 -1.88
CA PRO A 33 -16.86 6.93 -0.91
C PRO A 33 -17.65 5.65 -1.28
N GLU A 34 -17.65 5.24 -2.55
CA GLU A 34 -18.32 4.00 -2.98
C GLU A 34 -17.65 2.73 -2.39
N LEU A 35 -16.41 2.85 -1.89
CA LEU A 35 -15.70 1.74 -1.25
C LEU A 35 -16.12 1.50 0.20
N ILE A 36 -16.71 2.49 0.89
CA ILE A 36 -17.08 2.39 2.32
C ILE A 36 -17.91 1.12 2.65
N PRO A 37 -18.93 0.74 1.85
CA PRO A 37 -19.70 -0.46 2.13
C PRO A 37 -18.93 -1.79 1.95
N HIS A 38 -17.77 -1.74 1.27
CA HIS A 38 -17.00 -2.91 0.87
C HIS A 38 -15.71 -3.09 1.66
N VAL A 39 -15.21 -2.02 2.29
CA VAL A 39 -13.92 -2.02 3.00
C VAL A 39 -14.14 -1.61 4.45
N HIS A 40 -14.20 -2.61 5.33
CA HIS A 40 -14.44 -2.37 6.75
C HIS A 40 -13.40 -1.43 7.36
N GLY A 41 -13.87 -0.41 8.08
CA GLY A 41 -13.00 0.54 8.79
C GLY A 41 -12.24 1.52 7.88
N MET A 42 -12.59 1.61 6.58
CA MET A 42 -11.98 2.58 5.68
C MET A 42 -12.33 4.02 6.09
N ILE A 43 -11.32 4.86 6.08
CA ILE A 43 -11.44 6.30 6.27
C ILE A 43 -11.50 6.95 4.89
N CYS A 44 -12.57 7.69 4.60
CA CYS A 44 -12.72 8.38 3.32
C CYS A 44 -12.14 9.79 3.43
N THR A 45 -10.99 10.03 2.78
CA THR A 45 -10.37 11.36 2.70
C THR A 45 -9.51 11.51 1.46
N ASP A 46 -9.30 12.75 1.01
CA ASP A 46 -8.46 13.04 -0.15
C ASP A 46 -6.98 12.98 0.21
N LEU A 47 -6.29 11.99 -0.33
CA LEU A 47 -4.85 11.77 -0.11
C LEU A 47 -3.95 12.76 -0.87
N ALA A 48 -4.49 13.61 -1.75
CA ALA A 48 -3.77 14.76 -2.29
C ALA A 48 -3.60 15.88 -1.25
N GLN A 49 -4.51 15.96 -0.27
CA GLN A 49 -4.46 16.89 0.86
C GLN A 49 -3.62 16.29 2.00
N VAL A 50 -2.30 16.21 1.79
CA VAL A 50 -1.38 15.45 2.66
C VAL A 50 -1.49 15.83 4.13
N GLN A 51 -1.57 17.14 4.45
CA GLN A 51 -1.61 17.61 5.84
C GLN A 51 -2.89 17.18 6.56
N ASP A 52 -4.04 17.27 5.88
CA ASP A 52 -5.33 16.88 6.45
C ASP A 52 -5.38 15.37 6.70
N ALA A 53 -4.95 14.58 5.72
CA ALA A 53 -4.87 13.13 5.88
C ALA A 53 -3.84 12.71 6.94
N TRP A 54 -2.71 13.43 7.07
CA TRP A 54 -1.72 13.17 8.12
C TRP A 54 -2.29 13.37 9.51
N VAL A 55 -3.07 14.43 9.75
CA VAL A 55 -3.74 14.64 11.05
C VAL A 55 -4.61 13.45 11.42
N ILE A 56 -5.34 12.90 10.44
CA ILE A 56 -6.18 11.71 10.66
C ILE A 56 -5.33 10.47 10.98
N ILE A 57 -4.26 10.22 10.21
CA ILE A 57 -3.34 9.09 10.43
C ILE A 57 -2.72 9.21 11.82
N GLN A 58 -2.19 10.38 12.17
CA GLN A 58 -1.56 10.63 13.47
C GLN A 58 -2.53 10.40 14.63
N ALA A 59 -3.78 10.85 14.51
CA ALA A 59 -4.81 10.60 15.51
C ALA A 59 -5.09 9.09 15.69
N GLN A 60 -5.09 8.31 14.60
CA GLN A 60 -5.24 6.85 14.67
C GLN A 60 -4.05 6.15 15.35
N LEU A 61 -2.83 6.64 15.11
CA LEU A 61 -1.60 6.11 15.73
C LEU A 61 -1.56 6.45 17.22
N GLN A 62 -1.84 7.70 17.59
CA GLN A 62 -1.87 8.17 18.98
C GLN A 62 -3.02 7.56 19.78
N GLY A 63 -4.14 7.20 19.15
CA GLY A 63 -5.27 6.51 19.75
C GLY A 63 -5.08 4.99 19.91
N ALA A 64 -3.88 4.46 19.66
CA ALA A 64 -3.58 3.06 19.89
C ALA A 64 -3.61 2.75 21.39
N THR A 65 -4.28 1.65 21.76
CA THR A 65 -4.43 1.22 23.16
C THR A 65 -3.20 0.48 23.69
N GLU A 66 -2.33 0.02 22.80
CA GLU A 66 -1.09 -0.69 23.12
C GLU A 66 0.09 0.00 22.45
N PRO A 67 1.32 -0.12 22.99
CA PRO A 67 2.51 0.39 22.33
C PRO A 67 2.66 -0.15 20.91
N ILE A 68 3.01 0.73 19.96
CA ILE A 68 3.30 0.36 18.59
C ILE A 68 4.78 0.02 18.47
N ASP A 69 5.10 -1.19 18.02
CA ASP A 69 6.47 -1.67 17.84
C ASP A 69 6.95 -1.51 16.40
N GLU A 70 6.01 -1.63 15.44
CA GLU A 70 6.31 -1.60 14.03
C GLU A 70 5.18 -0.97 13.21
N ILE A 71 5.53 -0.13 12.24
CA ILE A 71 4.61 0.43 11.25
C ILE A 71 5.06 -0.01 9.87
N PHE A 72 4.13 -0.59 9.11
CA PHE A 72 4.27 -0.85 7.68
C PHE A 72 3.35 0.07 6.88
N LEU A 73 3.93 0.84 5.97
CA LEU A 73 3.20 1.75 5.08
C LEU A 73 3.14 1.19 3.67
N TRP A 74 1.94 0.87 3.19
CA TRP A 74 1.66 0.55 1.79
C TRP A 74 0.97 1.71 1.10
N MET A 75 1.40 2.04 -0.13
CA MET A 75 0.82 3.11 -0.93
C MET A 75 0.64 2.64 -2.38
N SER A 76 -0.60 2.61 -2.87
CA SER A 76 -0.94 2.25 -4.26
C SER A 76 -1.63 3.42 -4.97
N PRO A 77 -0.91 4.50 -5.33
CA PRO A 77 -1.55 5.61 -6.03
C PRO A 77 -2.12 5.16 -7.38
N PRO A 78 -3.25 5.76 -7.86
CA PRO A 78 -3.95 5.32 -9.05
C PRO A 78 -3.05 5.11 -10.26
N CYS A 79 -3.13 3.91 -10.86
CA CYS A 79 -2.28 3.49 -11.98
C CYS A 79 -2.83 3.85 -13.37
N ASN A 80 -4.02 4.43 -13.48
CA ASN A 80 -4.72 4.66 -14.75
C ASN A 80 -3.92 5.55 -15.72
N GLN A 81 -3.17 6.53 -15.23
CA GLN A 81 -2.33 7.40 -16.05
C GLN A 81 -1.01 6.73 -16.49
N PHE A 82 -0.59 5.66 -15.85
CA PHE A 82 0.65 4.95 -16.12
C PHE A 82 0.44 3.63 -16.89
N SER A 83 -0.76 3.05 -16.81
CA SER A 83 -1.04 1.73 -17.35
C SER A 83 -0.87 1.66 -18.87
N LEU A 84 0.01 0.77 -19.34
CA LEU A 84 0.20 0.50 -20.77
C LEU A 84 -1.04 -0.12 -21.43
N ALA A 85 -1.95 -0.66 -20.63
CA ALA A 85 -3.24 -1.19 -21.09
C ALA A 85 -4.31 -0.10 -21.24
N ASN A 86 -4.06 1.14 -20.79
CA ASN A 86 -4.98 2.25 -20.98
C ASN A 86 -4.67 2.98 -22.30
N PRO A 87 -5.53 2.88 -23.33
CA PRO A 87 -5.30 3.56 -24.60
C PRO A 87 -5.39 5.09 -24.50
N ASN A 88 -6.02 5.60 -23.44
CA ASN A 88 -6.21 7.04 -23.19
C ASN A 88 -5.23 7.58 -22.15
N ARG A 89 -4.14 6.88 -21.85
CA ARG A 89 -3.14 7.39 -20.92
C ARG A 89 -2.50 8.67 -21.49
N PRO A 90 -2.24 9.69 -20.67
CA PRO A 90 -1.57 10.89 -21.13
C PRO A 90 -0.07 10.61 -21.41
N ASP A 91 0.51 11.39 -22.34
CA ASP A 91 1.96 11.36 -22.58
C ASP A 91 2.75 11.87 -21.36
N TYR A 92 2.16 12.78 -20.62
CA TYR A 92 2.72 13.34 -19.37
C TYR A 92 1.71 13.11 -18.24
N PRO A 93 1.91 12.08 -17.39
CA PRO A 93 1.01 11.80 -16.27
C PRO A 93 1.16 12.84 -15.17
N ASP A 94 0.08 13.07 -14.45
CA ASP A 94 0.09 13.86 -13.22
C ASP A 94 0.83 13.08 -12.11
N LEU A 95 1.81 13.72 -11.48
CA LEU A 95 2.67 13.13 -10.47
C LEU A 95 2.35 13.61 -9.04
N GLU A 96 1.29 14.39 -8.84
CA GLU A 96 0.95 14.95 -7.54
C GLU A 96 0.75 13.85 -6.48
N LEU A 97 0.06 12.77 -6.80
CA LEU A 97 -0.12 11.66 -5.84
C LEU A 97 1.17 10.86 -5.61
N VAL A 98 2.08 10.81 -6.57
CA VAL A 98 3.41 10.21 -6.36
C VAL A 98 4.26 11.07 -5.42
N LYS A 99 4.20 12.40 -5.57
CA LYS A 99 4.83 13.34 -4.63
C LYS A 99 4.20 13.25 -3.24
N ALA A 100 2.87 13.09 -3.18
CA ALA A 100 2.16 12.86 -1.91
C ALA A 100 2.65 11.58 -1.21
N CYS A 101 2.86 10.48 -1.93
CA CYS A 101 3.45 9.25 -1.36
C CYS A 101 4.81 9.52 -0.70
N ARG A 102 5.67 10.32 -1.34
CA ARG A 102 6.96 10.70 -0.77
C ARG A 102 6.79 11.52 0.52
N GLN A 103 5.81 12.43 0.56
CA GLN A 103 5.52 13.23 1.75
C GLN A 103 4.97 12.38 2.90
N TYR A 104 4.03 11.44 2.63
CA TYR A 104 3.55 10.51 3.64
C TYR A 104 4.67 9.66 4.22
N LYS A 105 5.56 9.13 3.37
CA LYS A 105 6.74 8.40 3.84
C LYS A 105 7.56 9.26 4.80
N GLN A 106 7.85 10.50 4.48
CA GLN A 106 8.65 11.40 5.32
C GLN A 106 7.95 11.72 6.65
N LEU A 107 6.64 11.98 6.65
CA LEU A 107 5.88 12.30 7.85
C LEU A 107 5.81 11.10 8.81
N ILE A 108 5.53 9.90 8.27
CA ILE A 108 5.44 8.68 9.09
C ILE A 108 6.82 8.27 9.60
N GLU A 109 7.86 8.39 8.78
CA GLU A 109 9.25 8.14 9.17
C GLU A 109 9.69 9.08 10.32
N ALA A 110 9.38 10.37 10.23
CA ALA A 110 9.68 11.31 11.32
C ALA A 110 8.96 10.91 12.63
N PHE A 111 7.68 10.55 12.53
CA PHE A 111 6.91 10.04 13.66
C PHE A 111 7.53 8.78 14.26
N THR A 112 7.91 7.81 13.42
CA THR A 112 8.49 6.55 13.91
C THR A 112 9.86 6.72 14.54
N LEU A 113 10.69 7.63 14.01
CA LEU A 113 11.98 7.99 14.61
C LEU A 113 11.81 8.62 16.01
N GLU A 114 10.87 9.56 16.16
CA GLU A 114 10.57 10.20 17.45
C GLU A 114 10.14 9.18 18.50
N HIS A 115 9.32 8.19 18.10
CA HIS A 115 8.74 7.20 19.01
C HIS A 115 9.54 5.89 19.09
N LYS A 116 10.67 5.77 18.37
CA LYS A 116 11.52 4.57 18.28
C LYS A 116 10.76 3.33 17.80
N ILE A 117 9.90 3.52 16.80
CA ILE A 117 9.08 2.50 16.17
C ILE A 117 9.81 2.00 14.91
N LYS A 118 9.87 0.68 14.68
CA LYS A 118 10.38 0.10 13.45
C LYS A 118 9.49 0.49 12.27
N PHE A 119 10.08 0.89 11.14
CA PHE A 119 9.33 1.39 9.99
C PHE A 119 9.80 0.75 8.70
N HIS A 120 8.83 0.30 7.91
CA HIS A 120 9.02 -0.13 6.53
C HIS A 120 7.93 0.45 5.64
N TYR A 121 8.25 0.64 4.37
CA TYR A 121 7.26 1.13 3.41
C TYR A 121 7.43 0.50 2.02
N LEU A 122 6.32 0.47 1.27
CA LEU A 122 6.28 0.16 -0.15
C LEU A 122 5.34 1.11 -0.88
N ILE A 123 5.76 1.52 -2.07
CA ILE A 123 4.91 2.17 -3.06
C ILE A 123 4.73 1.18 -4.21
N GLU A 124 3.50 0.93 -4.61
CA GLU A 124 3.14 -0.02 -5.65
C GLU A 124 2.63 0.69 -6.89
N ASN A 125 3.03 0.21 -8.08
CA ASN A 125 2.37 0.60 -9.33
C ASN A 125 2.71 -0.38 -10.46
N VAL A 126 2.19 -0.10 -11.66
CA VAL A 126 2.37 -0.90 -12.88
C VAL A 126 3.67 -0.57 -13.62
N LYS A 127 4.06 -1.43 -14.58
CA LYS A 127 5.27 -1.27 -15.40
C LYS A 127 5.43 0.13 -16.02
N GLY A 128 4.35 0.72 -16.51
CA GLY A 128 4.41 2.04 -17.18
C GLY A 128 4.70 3.21 -16.25
N ALA A 129 4.68 2.98 -14.92
CA ALA A 129 5.05 3.98 -13.92
C ALA A 129 6.57 4.08 -13.69
N ILE A 130 7.37 3.09 -14.13
CA ILE A 130 8.78 2.94 -13.73
C ILE A 130 9.59 4.22 -13.94
N GLU A 131 9.57 4.79 -15.12
CA GLU A 131 10.36 5.99 -15.44
C GLU A 131 9.95 7.17 -14.57
N TRP A 132 8.64 7.40 -14.44
CA TRP A 132 8.06 8.50 -13.69
C TRP A 132 8.32 8.39 -12.19
N PHE A 133 8.15 7.19 -11.64
CA PHE A 133 8.35 6.95 -10.21
C PHE A 133 9.83 6.99 -9.84
N ASN A 134 10.72 6.36 -10.63
CA ASN A 134 12.16 6.42 -10.39
C ASN A 134 12.66 7.87 -10.35
N HIS A 135 12.18 8.70 -11.29
CA HIS A 135 12.55 10.12 -11.32
C HIS A 135 11.98 10.90 -10.13
N THR A 136 10.69 10.72 -9.82
CA THR A 136 10.00 11.49 -8.78
C THR A 136 10.42 11.08 -7.36
N LEU A 137 10.62 9.78 -7.15
CA LEU A 137 11.03 9.24 -5.84
C LEU A 137 12.53 9.37 -5.61
N GLY A 138 13.35 9.39 -6.68
CA GLY A 138 14.80 9.51 -6.61
C GLY A 138 15.56 8.19 -6.43
N PHE A 139 14.87 7.05 -6.57
CA PHE A 139 15.46 5.71 -6.49
C PHE A 139 14.68 4.71 -7.37
N PRO A 140 15.33 3.61 -7.83
CA PRO A 140 14.68 2.61 -8.67
C PRO A 140 13.72 1.73 -7.87
N TRP A 141 12.81 1.03 -8.59
CA TRP A 141 12.05 -0.08 -8.01
C TRP A 141 13.01 -1.19 -7.53
N HIS A 142 12.64 -1.88 -6.45
CA HIS A 142 13.50 -2.92 -5.88
C HIS A 142 12.97 -4.34 -6.12
N GLN A 143 11.66 -4.53 -6.27
CA GLN A 143 11.07 -5.84 -6.50
C GLN A 143 9.89 -5.79 -7.47
N ARG A 144 9.70 -6.88 -8.21
CA ARG A 144 8.54 -7.12 -9.08
C ARG A 144 7.85 -8.42 -8.68
N ILE A 145 6.51 -8.38 -8.59
CA ILE A 145 5.66 -9.54 -8.36
C ILE A 145 4.56 -9.54 -9.45
N GLY A 146 4.67 -10.45 -10.42
CA GLY A 146 3.77 -10.46 -11.58
C GLY A 146 3.72 -9.09 -12.29
N PRO A 147 2.55 -8.43 -12.37
CA PRO A 147 2.41 -7.10 -12.96
C PRO A 147 2.77 -5.95 -12.02
N ILE A 148 3.02 -6.23 -10.74
CA ILE A 148 3.23 -5.28 -9.65
C ILE A 148 4.71 -4.92 -9.56
N TYR A 149 5.03 -3.63 -9.55
CA TYR A 149 6.35 -3.08 -9.30
C TYR A 149 6.35 -2.35 -7.96
N LEU A 150 7.39 -2.55 -7.17
CA LEU A 150 7.48 -2.09 -5.78
C LEU A 150 8.70 -1.18 -5.60
N TRP A 151 8.49 -0.03 -4.97
CA TRP A 151 9.51 0.92 -4.54
C TRP A 151 9.47 1.05 -3.03
N GLY A 152 10.61 0.96 -2.37
CA GLY A 152 10.69 1.10 -0.91
C GLY A 152 11.82 0.30 -0.29
N ASP A 153 11.69 0.03 1.01
CA ASP A 153 12.71 -0.62 1.83
C ASP A 153 12.21 -1.88 2.56
N ALA A 154 11.04 -2.37 2.18
CA ALA A 154 10.50 -3.59 2.79
C ALA A 154 11.38 -4.81 2.51
N PRO A 155 11.31 -5.84 3.36
CA PRO A 155 11.93 -7.12 3.13
C PRO A 155 11.54 -7.73 1.78
N TRP A 156 12.43 -8.56 1.21
CA TRP A 156 12.15 -9.27 -0.03
C TRP A 156 10.96 -10.21 0.14
N ILE A 157 9.95 -10.06 -0.72
CA ILE A 157 8.75 -10.88 -0.70
C ILE A 157 9.00 -12.13 -1.54
N ASP A 158 9.09 -13.29 -0.89
CA ASP A 158 9.16 -14.58 -1.59
C ASP A 158 7.76 -14.98 -2.05
N PHE A 159 7.47 -14.68 -3.30
CA PHE A 159 6.19 -14.97 -3.93
C PHE A 159 6.37 -15.96 -5.09
N LYS A 160 5.71 -17.10 -4.99
CA LYS A 160 5.64 -18.11 -6.06
C LYS A 160 4.34 -17.97 -6.81
N ASP A 161 4.41 -17.67 -8.11
CA ASP A 161 3.29 -17.33 -9.02
C ASP A 161 2.13 -18.36 -9.10
N ALA A 162 2.19 -19.46 -8.39
CA ALA A 162 1.24 -20.58 -8.53
C ALA A 162 -0.21 -20.24 -8.11
N ASP A 163 -0.40 -19.23 -7.23
CA ASP A 163 -1.71 -18.98 -6.59
C ASP A 163 -2.51 -17.80 -7.20
N GLU A 164 -2.01 -17.14 -8.24
CA GLU A 164 -2.63 -15.90 -8.77
C GLU A 164 -4.00 -16.10 -9.45
N ARG A 165 -4.39 -17.32 -9.82
CA ARG A 165 -5.50 -17.52 -10.75
C ARG A 165 -6.87 -17.68 -10.09
N GLU A 166 -6.97 -17.98 -8.82
CA GLU A 166 -8.25 -18.31 -8.18
C GLU A 166 -9.08 -17.09 -7.77
N HIS A 167 -8.46 -16.01 -7.32
CA HIS A 167 -9.19 -14.87 -6.76
C HIS A 167 -9.84 -13.91 -7.79
N LYS A 168 -9.43 -13.93 -9.06
CA LYS A 168 -10.00 -13.02 -10.07
C LYS A 168 -11.39 -13.42 -10.59
N LYS A 169 -11.83 -14.66 -10.37
CA LYS A 169 -13.09 -15.17 -10.94
C LYS A 169 -14.33 -14.71 -10.19
N ASP A 170 -14.26 -14.48 -8.88
CA ASP A 170 -15.45 -14.21 -8.07
C ASP A 170 -15.91 -12.75 -8.09
N PHE A 171 -15.03 -11.80 -8.39
CA PHE A 171 -15.35 -10.37 -8.41
C PHE A 171 -15.98 -9.85 -9.72
N ASN A 172 -16.13 -10.67 -10.75
CA ASN A 172 -16.72 -10.25 -12.03
C ASN A 172 -18.24 -9.91 -11.96
N LYS A 173 -18.88 -10.12 -10.82
CA LYS A 173 -20.32 -9.83 -10.57
C LYS A 173 -20.57 -8.46 -9.93
N GLY A 174 -19.52 -7.66 -9.66
CA GLY A 174 -19.65 -6.36 -9.02
C GLY A 174 -20.16 -5.24 -9.93
N SER A 175 -20.60 -4.15 -9.30
CA SER A 175 -21.00 -2.90 -9.93
C SER A 175 -20.00 -2.43 -10.99
N ARG A 176 -20.49 -1.79 -12.07
CA ARG A 176 -19.63 -1.20 -13.13
C ARG A 176 -18.62 -0.20 -12.56
N SER A 177 -18.99 0.54 -11.52
CA SER A 177 -18.15 1.55 -10.86
C SER A 177 -16.91 0.97 -10.19
N LEU A 178 -16.98 -0.26 -9.64
CA LEU A 178 -15.88 -0.90 -8.92
C LEU A 178 -14.96 -1.77 -9.80
N ARG A 179 -15.22 -1.91 -11.10
CA ARG A 179 -14.41 -2.76 -12.00
C ARG A 179 -12.92 -2.38 -12.03
N ALA A 180 -12.62 -1.09 -11.97
CA ALA A 180 -11.25 -0.59 -11.93
C ALA A 180 -10.56 -1.03 -10.62
N ASN A 181 -11.23 -0.87 -9.48
CA ASN A 181 -10.73 -1.28 -8.17
C ASN A 181 -10.50 -2.80 -8.08
N VAL A 182 -11.42 -3.61 -8.64
CA VAL A 182 -11.25 -5.07 -8.71
C VAL A 182 -10.01 -5.47 -9.53
N ARG A 183 -9.76 -4.80 -10.66
CA ARG A 183 -8.58 -5.09 -11.50
C ARG A 183 -7.27 -4.66 -10.85
N ALA A 184 -7.32 -3.57 -10.07
CA ALA A 184 -6.17 -3.00 -9.37
C ALA A 184 -5.92 -3.66 -8.00
N MET A 185 -6.81 -4.55 -7.55
CA MET A 185 -6.69 -5.16 -6.24
C MET A 185 -5.46 -6.07 -6.17
N VAL A 186 -4.61 -5.82 -5.17
CA VAL A 186 -3.48 -6.70 -4.82
C VAL A 186 -4.04 -8.06 -4.36
N PRO A 187 -3.57 -9.20 -4.91
CA PRO A 187 -4.03 -10.52 -4.49
C PRO A 187 -3.73 -10.80 -3.01
N TRP A 188 -4.64 -11.52 -2.33
CA TRP A 188 -4.43 -11.93 -0.93
C TRP A 188 -3.10 -12.66 -0.72
N ALA A 189 -2.70 -13.53 -1.65
CA ALA A 189 -1.43 -14.27 -1.59
C ALA A 189 -0.22 -13.33 -1.54
N VAL A 190 -0.25 -12.20 -2.27
CA VAL A 190 0.82 -11.17 -2.22
C VAL A 190 0.80 -10.46 -0.86
N SER A 191 -0.39 -10.09 -0.35
CA SER A 191 -0.55 -9.51 0.97
C SER A 191 -0.01 -10.43 2.07
N ASN A 192 -0.33 -11.72 2.01
CA ASN A 192 0.14 -12.72 2.98
C ASN A 192 1.66 -12.96 2.87
N ALA A 193 2.22 -13.04 1.67
CA ALA A 193 3.65 -13.19 1.47
C ALA A 193 4.43 -11.97 1.98
N LEU A 194 3.88 -10.76 1.81
CA LEU A 194 4.43 -9.53 2.37
C LEU A 194 4.48 -9.57 3.90
N LEU A 195 3.36 -9.93 4.55
CA LEU A 195 3.32 -10.03 6.02
C LEU A 195 4.30 -11.08 6.53
N ASN A 196 4.39 -12.23 5.87
CA ASN A 196 5.37 -13.26 6.22
C ASN A 196 6.81 -12.73 6.09
N ALA A 197 7.12 -11.97 5.04
CA ALA A 197 8.43 -11.36 4.88
C ALA A 197 8.76 -10.39 6.02
N ILE A 198 7.79 -9.58 6.47
CA ILE A 198 7.96 -8.63 7.57
C ILE A 198 8.11 -9.37 8.92
N GLU A 199 7.30 -10.41 9.14
CA GLU A 199 7.24 -11.11 10.43
C GLU A 199 8.40 -12.08 10.66
N TYR A 200 8.90 -12.73 9.59
CA TYR A 200 9.86 -13.84 9.70
C TYR A 200 11.23 -13.53 9.10
N GLN A 201 11.41 -12.38 8.47
CA GLN A 201 12.73 -12.00 8.01
C GLN A 201 13.56 -11.54 9.21
N THR A 202 14.40 -12.46 9.71
CA THR A 202 15.47 -12.12 10.64
C THR A 202 16.46 -11.21 9.93
N SER A 203 16.80 -10.07 10.53
CA SER A 203 17.89 -9.23 10.04
C SER A 203 19.22 -9.99 10.23
N LEU A 204 20.22 -9.67 9.44
CA LEU A 204 21.58 -10.19 9.67
C LEU A 204 22.08 -9.82 11.08
N GLU A 205 21.54 -8.78 11.67
CA GLU A 205 21.81 -8.32 13.04
C GLU A 205 21.32 -9.30 14.12
N ASP A 206 20.31 -10.12 13.80
CA ASP A 206 19.79 -11.15 14.73
C ASP A 206 20.73 -12.38 14.83
N TRP A 207 21.80 -12.45 13.99
CA TRP A 207 22.75 -13.55 13.92
C TRP A 207 24.15 -13.19 14.46
N ILE A 208 24.37 -11.95 14.89
CA ILE A 208 25.61 -11.43 15.45
C ILE A 208 25.44 -11.19 16.97
#